data_e4f91bf49e74f2e49d5fe9e84ea4a7fc
#
_entry.id   e4f91bf49e74f2e49d5fe9e84ea4a7fc
#
_cell.length_a   1.000
_cell.length_b   1.000
_cell.length_c   1.000
_cell.angle_alpha   90.00
_cell.angle_beta   90.00
_cell.angle_gamma   90.00
#
_symmetry.space_group_name_H-M   'P 1'
#
loop_
_entity.id
_entity.type
_entity.pdbx_description
1 polymer ?
#
loop_
_entity_poly.entity_id
_entity_poly.type
_entity_poly.pdbx_seq_one_letter_code
_entity_poly.pdbx_strand_id
1 'polypeptide(L)'
;AEFKQGMEFMKKHFFIIYPKKSYKLDDIFERAKFLVKTKGIRSLIIDPYNTVQHRMQRGEREDLYISRFMSELKRFAVENKISVHLVAHQVTPQKDDNGRYRKPDVNTIKGGGTFADKSDNVLFVWRPNRALDFSNTQVTFGSQKIKKQKLVGYPQDIEGITYHRKSNRYYFNNQTP
;
A
#
# COMPACT_ATOMS: atom_id res chain seq x y z
N ALA A 1 -29.70 10.22 3.82
CA ALA A 1 -29.80 8.90 3.17
C ALA A 1 -28.42 8.35 2.81
N GLU A 2 -27.57 9.06 2.10
CA GLU A 2 -26.24 8.61 1.63
C GLU A 2 -25.27 8.21 2.74
N PHE A 3 -25.17 8.98 3.82
CA PHE A 3 -24.30 8.65 4.95
C PHE A 3 -24.64 7.29 5.57
N LYS A 4 -25.94 7.00 5.75
CA LYS A 4 -26.38 5.72 6.31
C LYS A 4 -26.04 4.56 5.37
N GLN A 5 -26.26 4.73 4.07
CA GLN A 5 -25.89 3.73 3.04
C GLN A 5 -24.36 3.51 3.01
N GLY A 6 -23.56 4.57 3.08
CA GLY A 6 -22.10 4.47 3.16
C GLY A 6 -21.64 3.71 4.41
N MET A 7 -22.24 3.97 5.57
CA MET A 7 -21.92 3.24 6.80
C MET A 7 -22.27 1.76 6.72
N GLU A 8 -23.43 1.42 6.15
CA GLU A 8 -23.82 0.01 5.93
C GLU A 8 -22.86 -0.71 4.97
N PHE A 9 -22.45 -0.03 3.89
CA PHE A 9 -21.46 -0.56 2.97
C PHE A 9 -20.13 -0.82 3.68
N MET A 10 -19.63 0.16 4.45
CA MET A 10 -18.38 -0.01 5.20
C MET A 10 -18.44 -1.18 6.18
N LYS A 11 -19.49 -1.30 6.97
CA LYS A 11 -19.68 -2.41 7.91
C LYS A 11 -19.70 -3.78 7.24
N LYS A 12 -20.24 -3.84 6.02
CA LYS A 12 -20.36 -5.09 5.27
C LYS A 12 -19.05 -5.51 4.60
N HIS A 13 -18.24 -4.55 4.14
CA HIS A 13 -17.10 -4.82 3.25
C HIS A 13 -15.72 -4.56 3.87
N PHE A 14 -15.63 -3.79 4.97
CA PHE A 14 -14.37 -3.44 5.59
C PHE A 14 -14.26 -3.98 7.01
N PHE A 15 -13.19 -4.68 7.29
CA PHE A 15 -12.92 -5.27 8.60
C PHE A 15 -11.55 -4.80 9.06
N ILE A 16 -11.50 -4.21 10.26
CA ILE A 16 -10.25 -3.73 10.85
C ILE A 16 -9.69 -4.84 11.73
N ILE A 17 -8.47 -5.28 11.42
CA ILE A 17 -7.72 -6.19 12.27
C ILE A 17 -6.94 -5.34 13.27
N TYR A 18 -7.32 -5.43 14.54
CA TYR A 18 -6.63 -4.78 15.65
C TYR A 18 -6.05 -5.86 16.58
N PRO A 19 -4.74 -6.16 16.46
CA PRO A 19 -4.12 -7.18 17.31
C PRO A 19 -4.08 -6.71 18.77
N LYS A 20 -4.63 -7.53 19.69
CA LYS A 20 -4.67 -7.17 21.12
C LYS A 20 -3.32 -7.31 21.83
N LYS A 21 -2.43 -8.18 21.34
CA LYS A 21 -1.18 -8.55 22.02
C LYS A 21 0.07 -8.11 21.27
N SER A 22 0.12 -8.27 19.97
CA SER A 22 1.29 -7.94 19.16
C SER A 22 0.91 -7.76 17.69
N TYR A 23 1.70 -6.97 16.97
CA TYR A 23 1.59 -6.80 15.51
C TYR A 23 2.49 -7.78 14.76
N LYS A 24 2.60 -9.03 15.25
CA LYS A 24 3.33 -10.10 14.57
C LYS A 24 2.58 -10.53 13.32
N LEU A 25 3.33 -10.90 12.29
CA LEU A 25 2.74 -11.33 11.03
C LEU A 25 1.82 -12.54 11.21
N ASP A 26 2.21 -13.49 12.06
CA ASP A 26 1.41 -14.67 12.35
C ASP A 26 0.04 -14.33 12.95
N ASP A 27 0.01 -13.38 13.91
CA ASP A 27 -1.25 -12.94 14.55
C ASP A 27 -2.16 -12.23 13.54
N ILE A 28 -1.57 -11.46 12.62
CA ILE A 28 -2.30 -10.81 11.52
C ILE A 28 -2.88 -11.87 10.57
N PHE A 29 -2.08 -12.87 10.21
CA PHE A 29 -2.50 -13.94 9.31
C PHE A 29 -3.60 -14.81 9.90
N GLU A 30 -3.51 -15.17 11.17
CA GLU A 30 -4.56 -15.93 11.84
C GLU A 30 -5.91 -15.22 11.75
N ARG A 31 -5.95 -13.93 12.08
CA ARG A 31 -7.17 -13.13 12.01
C ARG A 31 -7.64 -12.92 10.58
N ALA A 32 -6.74 -12.66 9.65
CA ALA A 32 -7.09 -12.52 8.25
C ALA A 32 -7.67 -13.83 7.69
N LYS A 33 -7.09 -14.97 8.03
CA LYS A 33 -7.60 -16.31 7.64
C LYS A 33 -9.00 -16.58 8.20
N PHE A 34 -9.26 -16.17 9.44
CA PHE A 34 -10.61 -16.21 10.01
C PHE A 34 -11.59 -15.38 9.20
N LEU A 35 -11.22 -14.13 8.82
CA LEU A 35 -12.07 -13.25 8.01
C LEU A 35 -12.26 -13.78 6.57
N VAL A 36 -11.24 -14.40 5.97
CA VAL A 36 -11.41 -15.09 4.68
C VAL A 36 -12.49 -16.15 4.77
N LYS A 37 -12.43 -16.99 5.82
CA LYS A 37 -13.37 -18.11 5.98
C LYS A 37 -14.79 -17.65 6.35
N THR A 38 -14.94 -16.64 7.20
CA THR A 38 -16.22 -16.25 7.77
C THR A 38 -16.91 -15.10 7.04
N LYS A 39 -16.14 -14.24 6.41
CA LYS A 39 -16.62 -13.02 5.73
C LYS A 39 -16.30 -12.98 4.24
N GLY A 40 -15.48 -13.90 3.75
CA GLY A 40 -15.12 -13.97 2.33
C GLY A 40 -14.30 -12.78 1.86
N ILE A 41 -13.45 -12.17 2.71
CA ILE A 41 -12.59 -11.07 2.29
C ILE A 41 -11.71 -11.50 1.12
N ARG A 42 -11.46 -10.58 0.19
CA ARG A 42 -10.62 -10.79 -1.00
C ARG A 42 -9.31 -10.03 -0.97
N SER A 43 -9.14 -9.16 0.01
CA SER A 43 -7.95 -8.31 0.12
C SER A 43 -7.54 -8.16 1.58
N LEU A 44 -6.24 -8.24 1.85
CA LEU A 44 -5.60 -7.88 3.11
C LEU A 44 -4.68 -6.68 2.85
N ILE A 45 -4.90 -5.59 3.59
CA ILE A 45 -4.05 -4.40 3.53
C ILE A 45 -3.29 -4.30 4.85
N ILE A 46 -1.96 -4.21 4.78
CA ILE A 46 -1.08 -3.96 5.92
C ILE A 46 -0.53 -2.54 5.76
N ASP A 47 -0.98 -1.62 6.63
CA ASP A 47 -0.67 -0.19 6.57
C ASP A 47 -0.24 0.33 7.95
N PRO A 48 1.04 0.70 8.09
CA PRO A 48 2.16 0.46 7.19
C PRO A 48 3.07 -0.73 7.62
N TYR A 49 4.03 -1.08 6.76
CA TYR A 49 5.08 -2.07 7.04
C TYR A 49 5.80 -1.82 8.37
N ASN A 50 6.09 -0.56 8.68
CA ASN A 50 6.86 -0.18 9.87
C ASN A 50 6.14 -0.49 11.20
N THR A 51 4.83 -0.72 11.20
CA THR A 51 4.07 -1.07 12.41
C THR A 51 4.06 -2.56 12.69
N VAL A 52 4.43 -3.39 11.72
CA VAL A 52 4.56 -4.82 11.92
C VAL A 52 5.75 -5.08 12.86
N GLN A 53 5.56 -5.95 13.83
CA GLN A 53 6.63 -6.38 14.72
C GLN A 53 7.58 -7.30 13.97
N HIS A 54 8.74 -6.75 13.58
CA HIS A 54 9.77 -7.47 12.85
C HIS A 54 10.56 -8.40 13.77
N ARG A 55 10.73 -9.67 13.35
CA ARG A 55 11.52 -10.69 14.04
C ARG A 55 12.75 -11.04 13.21
N MET A 56 13.75 -10.19 13.27
CA MET A 56 15.06 -10.51 12.72
C MET A 56 15.80 -11.46 13.66
N GLN A 57 16.44 -12.47 13.11
CA GLN A 57 17.33 -13.35 13.86
C GLN A 57 18.63 -12.61 14.20
N ARG A 58 19.31 -13.04 15.27
CA ARG A 58 20.60 -12.43 15.64
C ARG A 58 21.59 -12.61 14.50
N GLY A 59 22.11 -11.50 13.96
CA GLY A 59 23.05 -11.50 12.83
C GLY A 59 22.39 -11.67 11.45
N GLU A 60 21.06 -11.73 11.37
CA GLU A 60 20.37 -11.78 10.08
C GLU A 60 20.51 -10.46 9.33
N ARG A 61 20.89 -10.52 8.06
CA ARG A 61 20.92 -9.36 7.19
C ARG A 61 19.49 -8.91 6.86
N GLU A 62 19.30 -7.58 6.80
CA GLU A 62 17.97 -6.99 6.56
C GLU A 62 17.34 -7.43 5.24
N ASP A 63 18.12 -7.57 4.17
CA ASP A 63 17.65 -8.02 2.87
C ASP A 63 17.11 -9.46 2.90
N LEU A 64 17.75 -10.35 3.66
CA LEU A 64 17.28 -11.72 3.85
C LEU A 64 15.99 -11.77 4.66
N TYR A 65 15.91 -10.96 5.72
CA TYR A 65 14.68 -10.81 6.49
C TYR A 65 13.52 -10.32 5.62
N ILE A 66 13.69 -9.24 4.84
CA ILE A 66 12.67 -8.70 3.94
C ILE A 66 12.27 -9.74 2.90
N SER A 67 13.24 -10.47 2.32
CA SER A 67 12.98 -11.54 1.37
C SER A 67 12.08 -12.63 1.96
N ARG A 68 12.35 -13.05 3.19
CA ARG A 68 11.54 -14.04 3.93
C ARG A 68 10.14 -13.49 4.21
N PHE A 69 10.04 -12.28 4.75
CA PHE A 69 8.78 -11.59 5.05
C PHE A 69 7.88 -11.49 3.82
N MET A 70 8.42 -11.02 2.70
CA MET A 70 7.67 -10.91 1.43
C MET A 70 7.25 -12.28 0.88
N SER A 71 8.07 -13.31 1.07
CA SER A 71 7.72 -14.69 0.68
C SER A 71 6.58 -15.25 1.51
N GLU A 72 6.51 -14.92 2.81
CA GLU A 72 5.41 -15.29 3.69
C GLU A 72 4.10 -14.59 3.29
N LEU A 73 4.14 -13.29 2.97
CA LEU A 73 2.97 -12.57 2.43
C LEU A 73 2.46 -13.21 1.14
N LYS A 74 3.37 -13.53 0.24
CA LYS A 74 3.02 -14.17 -1.04
C LYS A 74 2.39 -15.53 -0.85
N ARG A 75 2.98 -16.38 0.00
CA ARG A 75 2.43 -17.68 0.34
C ARG A 75 1.02 -17.56 0.90
N PHE A 76 0.83 -16.65 1.86
CA PHE A 76 -0.47 -16.39 2.46
C PHE A 76 -1.52 -15.96 1.42
N ALA A 77 -1.15 -15.07 0.51
CA ALA A 77 -2.02 -14.62 -0.58
C ALA A 77 -2.48 -15.77 -1.47
N VAL A 78 -1.55 -16.63 -1.87
CA VAL A 78 -1.83 -17.79 -2.75
C VAL A 78 -2.69 -18.83 -2.04
N GLU A 79 -2.32 -19.23 -0.83
CA GLU A 79 -3.04 -20.25 -0.04
C GLU A 79 -4.49 -19.85 0.26
N ASN A 80 -4.73 -18.56 0.49
CA ASN A 80 -6.05 -18.05 0.84
C ASN A 80 -6.81 -17.44 -0.35
N LYS A 81 -6.20 -17.42 -1.56
CA LYS A 81 -6.78 -16.86 -2.79
C LYS A 81 -7.23 -15.41 -2.64
N ILE A 82 -6.41 -14.58 -2.01
CA ILE A 82 -6.65 -13.16 -1.78
C ILE A 82 -5.49 -12.30 -2.30
N SER A 83 -5.74 -11.00 -2.49
CA SER A 83 -4.67 -10.02 -2.69
C SER A 83 -4.10 -9.57 -1.35
N VAL A 84 -2.77 -9.41 -1.28
CA VAL A 84 -2.12 -8.78 -0.12
C VAL A 84 -1.44 -7.50 -0.58
N HIS A 85 -1.77 -6.40 0.08
CA HIS A 85 -1.22 -5.06 -0.17
C HIS A 85 -0.39 -4.65 1.04
N LEU A 86 0.88 -4.34 0.80
CA LEU A 86 1.79 -3.82 1.81
C LEU A 86 2.07 -2.34 1.53
N VAL A 87 1.70 -1.47 2.46
CA VAL A 87 2.02 -0.05 2.39
C VAL A 87 3.38 0.18 3.04
N ALA A 88 4.29 0.80 2.29
CA ALA A 88 5.61 1.18 2.79
C ALA A 88 5.87 2.65 2.49
N HIS A 89 6.55 3.33 3.42
CA HIS A 89 6.91 4.73 3.26
C HIS A 89 8.37 4.89 2.86
N GLN A 90 8.66 5.88 2.05
CA GLN A 90 10.03 6.30 1.79
C GLN A 90 10.69 6.80 3.08
N VAL A 91 11.98 6.59 3.22
CA VAL A 91 12.74 7.03 4.43
C VAL A 91 12.65 8.55 4.59
N THR A 92 12.95 9.29 3.52
CA THR A 92 12.83 10.75 3.48
C THR A 92 12.49 11.16 2.05
N PRO A 93 11.36 11.85 1.81
CA PRO A 93 11.05 12.36 0.49
C PRO A 93 12.11 13.37 0.04
N GLN A 94 12.83 13.05 -1.03
CA GLN A 94 13.82 13.95 -1.62
C GLN A 94 13.14 15.01 -2.49
N LYS A 95 13.77 16.17 -2.61
CA LYS A 95 13.31 17.23 -3.50
C LYS A 95 14.18 17.28 -4.76
N ASP A 96 13.59 17.71 -5.85
CA ASP A 96 14.29 18.06 -7.09
C ASP A 96 14.87 19.49 -7.00
N ASP A 97 15.55 19.93 -8.07
CA ASP A 97 16.15 21.26 -8.16
C ASP A 97 15.13 22.40 -8.15
N ASN A 98 13.86 22.09 -8.43
CA ASN A 98 12.73 23.03 -8.37
C ASN A 98 12.02 23.01 -6.99
N GLY A 99 12.55 22.27 -6.02
CA GLY A 99 11.98 22.15 -4.66
C GLY A 99 10.75 21.25 -4.55
N ARG A 100 10.35 20.54 -5.62
CA ARG A 100 9.24 19.59 -5.64
C ARG A 100 9.69 18.26 -5.07
N TYR A 101 8.76 17.50 -4.48
CA TYR A 101 9.08 16.11 -4.12
C TYR A 101 9.38 15.29 -5.37
N ARG A 102 10.50 14.58 -5.35
CA ARG A 102 10.83 13.61 -6.42
C ARG A 102 9.78 12.50 -6.49
N LYS A 103 9.61 11.94 -7.68
CA LYS A 103 8.73 10.79 -7.89
C LYS A 103 9.13 9.65 -6.94
N PRO A 104 8.18 9.02 -6.25
CA PRO A 104 8.47 7.87 -5.41
C PRO A 104 9.16 6.76 -6.20
N ASP A 105 10.20 6.18 -5.62
CA ASP A 105 10.90 5.04 -6.15
C ASP A 105 10.98 3.96 -5.08
N VAL A 106 10.64 2.73 -5.43
CA VAL A 106 10.70 1.58 -4.52
C VAL A 106 12.10 1.39 -3.93
N ASN A 107 13.16 1.77 -4.66
CA ASN A 107 14.54 1.69 -4.17
C ASN A 107 14.87 2.71 -3.07
N THR A 108 14.01 3.73 -2.87
CA THR A 108 14.16 4.72 -1.78
C THR A 108 13.50 4.29 -0.47
N ILE A 109 12.84 3.14 -0.46
CA ILE A 109 12.39 2.48 0.76
C ILE A 109 13.59 1.74 1.35
N LYS A 110 13.71 1.73 2.68
CA LYS A 110 14.75 0.93 3.34
C LYS A 110 14.61 -0.55 2.96
N GLY A 111 15.63 -1.16 2.35
CA GLY A 111 15.55 -2.49 1.75
C GLY A 111 14.83 -2.55 0.40
N GLY A 112 14.70 -1.41 -0.29
CA GLY A 112 13.86 -1.21 -1.48
C GLY A 112 14.12 -2.17 -2.63
N GLY A 113 15.37 -2.51 -2.93
CA GLY A 113 15.69 -3.49 -3.96
C GLY A 113 15.01 -4.85 -3.73
N THR A 114 15.03 -5.34 -2.49
CA THR A 114 14.37 -6.60 -2.14
C THR A 114 12.84 -6.50 -2.23
N PHE A 115 12.25 -5.36 -1.85
CA PHE A 115 10.82 -5.13 -2.05
C PHE A 115 10.46 -5.12 -3.53
N ALA A 116 11.27 -4.44 -4.37
CA ALA A 116 11.07 -4.41 -5.81
C ALA A 116 11.11 -5.82 -6.41
N ASP A 117 12.11 -6.62 -6.04
CA ASP A 117 12.27 -7.97 -6.59
C ASP A 117 11.13 -8.92 -6.20
N LYS A 118 10.72 -8.89 -4.96
CA LYS A 118 9.74 -9.83 -4.40
C LYS A 118 8.28 -9.46 -4.67
N SER A 119 7.96 -8.18 -4.94
CA SER A 119 6.62 -7.75 -5.25
C SER A 119 6.17 -8.18 -6.64
N ASP A 120 4.91 -8.54 -6.82
CA ASP A 120 4.33 -8.74 -8.15
C ASP A 120 4.03 -7.40 -8.83
N ASN A 121 3.54 -6.42 -8.08
CA ASN A 121 3.27 -5.07 -8.56
C ASN A 121 3.77 -4.05 -7.54
N VAL A 122 4.25 -2.91 -8.04
CA VAL A 122 4.65 -1.75 -7.22
C VAL A 122 3.85 -0.56 -7.69
N LEU A 123 3.03 -0.03 -6.79
CA LEU A 123 2.17 1.13 -7.03
C LEU A 123 2.65 2.30 -6.17
N PHE A 124 2.38 3.53 -6.59
CA PHE A 124 2.68 4.72 -5.81
C PHE A 124 1.60 5.78 -5.95
N VAL A 125 1.52 6.64 -4.94
CA VAL A 125 0.76 7.89 -4.93
C VAL A 125 1.75 9.03 -4.74
N TRP A 126 1.73 10.02 -5.61
CA TRP A 126 2.69 11.10 -5.63
C TRP A 126 2.01 12.47 -5.65
N ARG A 127 2.51 13.38 -4.83
CA ARG A 127 2.06 14.77 -4.74
C ARG A 127 3.26 15.70 -4.87
N PRO A 128 3.77 15.94 -6.11
CA PRO A 128 5.03 16.64 -6.35
C PRO A 128 5.04 18.04 -5.73
N ASN A 129 3.99 18.80 -5.95
CA ASN A 129 3.90 20.20 -5.58
C ASN A 129 3.62 20.44 -4.10
N ARG A 130 3.30 19.40 -3.31
CA ARG A 130 3.02 19.54 -1.88
C ARG A 130 4.21 20.10 -1.08
N ALA A 131 5.44 19.93 -1.56
CA ALA A 131 6.63 20.47 -0.94
C ALA A 131 6.72 21.99 -1.03
N LEU A 132 6.17 22.57 -2.11
CA LEU A 132 6.15 24.02 -2.37
C LEU A 132 4.89 24.66 -1.78
N ASP A 133 3.76 24.00 -1.98
CA ASP A 133 2.45 24.45 -1.51
C ASP A 133 1.69 23.30 -0.87
N PHE A 134 1.56 23.35 0.45
CA PHE A 134 0.81 22.36 1.22
C PHE A 134 -0.67 22.27 0.80
N SER A 135 -1.21 23.37 0.25
CA SER A 135 -2.59 23.42 -0.25
C SER A 135 -2.79 22.75 -1.59
N ASN A 136 -1.71 22.49 -2.34
CA ASN A 136 -1.79 21.85 -3.65
C ASN A 136 -2.43 20.47 -3.56
N THR A 137 -3.41 20.23 -4.42
CA THR A 137 -4.25 19.03 -4.42
C THR A 137 -3.95 18.06 -5.57
N GLN A 138 -3.02 18.41 -6.44
CA GLN A 138 -2.64 17.54 -7.55
C GLN A 138 -1.99 16.24 -7.08
N VAL A 139 -2.40 15.14 -7.69
CA VAL A 139 -1.96 13.79 -7.37
C VAL A 139 -1.67 13.04 -8.65
N THR A 140 -0.57 12.30 -8.66
CA THR A 140 -0.28 11.29 -9.66
C THR A 140 -0.38 9.92 -8.99
N PHE A 141 -1.15 9.01 -9.57
CA PHE A 141 -1.15 7.60 -9.21
C PHE A 141 -0.40 6.83 -10.29
N GLY A 142 0.47 5.91 -9.91
CA GLY A 142 1.21 5.19 -10.92
C GLY A 142 1.72 3.83 -10.47
N SER A 143 2.33 3.14 -11.41
CA SER A 143 2.95 1.84 -11.20
C SER A 143 4.38 1.82 -11.71
N GLN A 144 5.31 1.33 -10.88
CA GLN A 144 6.72 1.17 -11.25
C GLN A 144 7.01 -0.26 -11.77
N LYS A 145 6.24 -1.23 -11.29
CA LYS A 145 6.39 -2.62 -11.68
C LYS A 145 5.03 -3.28 -11.83
N ILE A 146 4.87 -4.01 -12.92
CA ILE A 146 3.75 -4.92 -13.17
C ILE A 146 4.36 -6.25 -13.68
N LYS A 147 4.22 -7.31 -12.91
CA LYS A 147 4.84 -8.60 -13.24
C LYS A 147 4.16 -9.32 -14.40
N LYS A 148 2.83 -9.31 -14.43
CA LYS A 148 2.04 -9.99 -15.46
C LYS A 148 1.47 -9.00 -16.47
N GLN A 149 2.34 -8.27 -17.18
CA GLN A 149 1.96 -7.16 -18.07
C GLN A 149 0.92 -7.55 -19.13
N LYS A 150 1.03 -8.74 -19.70
CA LYS A 150 0.06 -9.24 -20.70
C LYS A 150 -1.36 -9.40 -20.15
N LEU A 151 -1.53 -9.54 -18.84
CA LEU A 151 -2.84 -9.75 -18.19
C LEU A 151 -3.41 -8.49 -17.57
N VAL A 152 -2.56 -7.63 -17.00
CA VAL A 152 -2.99 -6.50 -16.17
C VAL A 152 -2.51 -5.14 -16.67
N GLY A 153 -1.75 -5.09 -17.75
CA GLY A 153 -1.25 -3.86 -18.36
C GLY A 153 0.20 -3.55 -18.00
N TYR A 154 0.70 -2.45 -18.53
CA TYR A 154 2.09 -2.01 -18.38
C TYR A 154 2.22 -0.97 -17.26
N PRO A 155 3.44 -0.80 -16.70
CA PRO A 155 3.72 0.30 -15.79
C PRO A 155 3.42 1.65 -16.46
N GLN A 156 2.69 2.50 -15.76
CA GLN A 156 2.29 3.82 -16.27
C GLN A 156 1.96 4.78 -15.12
N ASP A 157 1.94 6.07 -15.45
CA ASP A 157 1.47 7.13 -14.58
C ASP A 157 0.08 7.58 -15.03
N ILE A 158 -0.79 7.83 -14.07
CA ILE A 158 -2.12 8.40 -14.27
C ILE A 158 -2.11 9.79 -13.65
N GLU A 159 -2.16 10.80 -14.49
CA GLU A 159 -2.21 12.21 -14.13
C GLU A 159 -3.66 12.74 -14.14
N GLY A 160 -3.84 14.01 -13.78
CA GLY A 160 -5.16 14.65 -13.75
C GLY A 160 -6.02 14.26 -12.56
N ILE A 161 -5.41 13.66 -11.51
CA ILE A 161 -6.11 13.35 -10.28
C ILE A 161 -6.00 14.52 -9.32
N THR A 162 -7.13 14.92 -8.73
CA THR A 162 -7.22 15.96 -7.71
C THR A 162 -7.74 15.39 -6.40
N TYR A 163 -7.06 15.68 -5.30
CA TYR A 163 -7.51 15.32 -3.96
C TYR A 163 -8.40 16.43 -3.37
N HIS A 164 -9.64 16.09 -3.09
CA HIS A 164 -10.59 17.03 -2.48
C HIS A 164 -10.55 16.90 -0.94
N ARG A 165 -10.02 17.91 -0.26
CA ARG A 165 -9.76 17.89 1.18
C ARG A 165 -11.02 17.75 2.06
N LYS A 166 -12.13 18.38 1.66
CA LYS A 166 -13.37 18.38 2.47
C LYS A 166 -14.03 17.00 2.48
N SER A 167 -14.03 16.31 1.34
CA SER A 167 -14.64 14.97 1.22
C SER A 167 -13.65 13.82 1.38
N ASN A 168 -12.34 14.09 1.45
CA ASN A 168 -11.26 13.10 1.42
C ASN A 168 -11.33 12.14 0.23
N ARG A 169 -11.79 12.64 -0.93
CA ARG A 169 -11.93 11.86 -2.15
C ARG A 169 -10.93 12.31 -3.21
N TYR A 170 -10.64 11.41 -4.13
CA TYR A 170 -9.87 11.68 -5.33
C TYR A 170 -10.83 11.78 -6.51
N TYR A 171 -10.63 12.78 -7.35
CA TYR A 171 -11.41 13.04 -8.55
C TYR A 171 -10.49 13.02 -9.76
N PHE A 172 -11.00 12.47 -10.85
CA PHE A 172 -10.27 12.41 -12.12
C PHE A 172 -10.77 13.50 -13.05
N ASN A 173 -9.86 14.14 -13.80
CA ASN A 173 -10.18 15.18 -14.80
C ASN A 173 -11.05 16.33 -14.28
N ASN A 174 -10.68 16.93 -13.14
CA ASN A 174 -11.39 18.08 -12.54
C ASN A 174 -12.89 17.85 -12.28
N GLN A 175 -13.34 16.63 -12.23
CA GLN A 175 -14.68 16.35 -11.69
C GLN A 175 -14.71 16.84 -10.24
N THR A 176 -15.57 17.83 -9.96
CA THR A 176 -15.88 18.28 -8.60
C THR A 176 -17.10 17.53 -8.07
N PRO A 177 -17.21 17.37 -6.73
CA PRO A 177 -18.41 16.76 -6.14
C PRO A 177 -19.65 17.59 -6.40
#